data_880228987fa5278b4d3cbf8894982706
#
_entry.id   880228987fa5278b4d3cbf8894982706
#
_cell.length_a   1.000
_cell.length_b   1.000
_cell.length_c   1.000
_cell.angle_alpha   90.00
_cell.angle_beta   90.00
_cell.angle_gamma   90.00
#
_symmetry.space_group_name_H-M   'P 1'
#
loop_
_entity.id
_entity.type
_entity.pdbx_description
1 polymer ?
#
loop_
_entity_poly.entity_id
_entity_poly.type
_entity_poly.pdbx_seq_one_letter_code
_entity_poly.pdbx_strand_id
1 'polypeptide(L)'
;MKTLNYELLPEDDKTQLGLIVLQSDITIEDEFRYYFEDEPVSLLANRIPFENEVNPETLKQMALHVGSTTSLFPITTKFKAVGYACTSGALHIGSEKLEKLVQEHRECAHVTNPMQAAITALKHIGAKNIAFLAPYSQHVTQTMIDELKKQGINISHSATYNETQDALVGRITPQCIYQASVDLCAEAAADEQPIDAIFIACTNMKCSRVIPEIEATTGIYALSSNLVLAWDMARLSGSPLHLKNKGRLCQ
;
A
#
# COMPACT_ATOMS: atom_id res chain seq x y z
N MET A 1 -46.52 -15.27 -12.20
CA MET A 1 -45.06 -15.39 -11.97
C MET A 1 -44.86 -16.27 -10.75
N LYS A 2 -43.99 -17.28 -10.79
CA LYS A 2 -43.74 -18.22 -9.68
C LYS A 2 -42.67 -17.62 -8.74
N THR A 3 -42.95 -17.59 -7.44
CA THR A 3 -41.95 -17.24 -6.40
C THR A 3 -41.15 -18.47 -6.06
N LEU A 4 -39.83 -18.34 -5.99
CA LEU A 4 -38.88 -19.41 -5.66
C LEU A 4 -38.40 -19.26 -4.22
N ASN A 5 -38.11 -20.38 -3.56
CA ASN A 5 -37.41 -20.40 -2.28
C ASN A 5 -35.89 -20.18 -2.54
N TYR A 6 -35.19 -19.58 -1.59
CA TYR A 6 -33.74 -19.34 -1.64
C TYR A 6 -33.15 -19.48 -0.24
N GLU A 7 -31.86 -19.72 -0.20
CA GLU A 7 -31.06 -19.74 1.02
C GLU A 7 -30.05 -18.59 0.93
N LEU A 8 -29.67 -18.04 2.07
CA LEU A 8 -28.69 -16.98 2.18
C LEU A 8 -27.35 -17.54 2.72
N LEU A 9 -26.25 -17.04 2.20
CA LEU A 9 -24.94 -17.25 2.83
C LEU A 9 -24.90 -16.49 4.17
N PRO A 10 -24.11 -16.95 5.15
CA PRO A 10 -23.82 -16.17 6.35
C PRO A 10 -23.28 -14.77 6.02
N GLU A 11 -23.61 -13.75 6.82
CA GLU A 11 -23.11 -12.39 6.60
C GLU A 11 -21.59 -12.27 6.71
N ASP A 12 -20.95 -13.17 7.47
CA ASP A 12 -19.53 -13.24 7.73
C ASP A 12 -18.80 -14.38 6.98
N ASP A 13 -19.41 -14.86 5.88
CA ASP A 13 -18.82 -15.92 5.01
C ASP A 13 -17.39 -15.55 4.56
N LYS A 14 -17.12 -14.26 4.36
CA LYS A 14 -15.78 -13.75 4.00
C LYS A 14 -15.42 -12.50 4.78
N THR A 15 -14.12 -12.34 5.06
CA THR A 15 -13.59 -11.09 5.62
C THR A 15 -13.78 -9.95 4.64
N GLN A 16 -14.57 -8.92 5.02
CA GLN A 16 -14.86 -7.77 4.16
C GLN A 16 -13.72 -6.75 4.26
N LEU A 17 -13.00 -6.52 3.16
CA LEU A 17 -11.97 -5.49 3.03
C LEU A 17 -12.35 -4.48 1.94
N GLY A 18 -12.07 -3.20 2.18
CA GLY A 18 -12.33 -2.12 1.24
C GLY A 18 -11.03 -1.46 0.77
N LEU A 19 -10.98 -1.05 -0.49
CA LEU A 19 -9.90 -0.21 -1.04
C LEU A 19 -10.47 1.07 -1.63
N ILE A 20 -9.87 2.21 -1.28
CA ILE A 20 -10.05 3.48 -1.98
C ILE A 20 -8.82 3.69 -2.85
N VAL A 21 -9.00 3.48 -4.16
CA VAL A 21 -7.93 3.41 -5.16
C VAL A 21 -7.90 4.68 -6.00
N LEU A 22 -6.72 5.15 -6.40
CA LEU A 22 -6.63 6.28 -7.34
C LEU A 22 -7.23 5.91 -8.70
N GLN A 23 -7.87 6.88 -9.35
CA GLN A 23 -8.44 6.71 -10.69
C GLN A 23 -7.40 6.21 -11.69
N SER A 24 -6.16 6.67 -11.57
CA SER A 24 -5.02 6.35 -12.45
C SER A 24 -4.30 5.04 -12.11
N ASP A 25 -4.49 4.48 -10.89
CA ASP A 25 -3.78 3.26 -10.48
C ASP A 25 -4.29 2.05 -11.25
N ILE A 26 -3.37 1.35 -11.93
CA ILE A 26 -3.64 0.15 -12.74
C ILE A 26 -2.98 -1.11 -12.16
N THR A 27 -2.46 -1.02 -10.95
CA THR A 27 -1.58 -2.04 -10.36
C THR A 27 -2.16 -2.67 -9.10
N ILE A 28 -2.62 -1.85 -8.15
CA ILE A 28 -2.95 -2.32 -6.79
C ILE A 28 -4.03 -3.40 -6.76
N GLU A 29 -5.07 -3.31 -7.60
CA GLU A 29 -6.14 -4.30 -7.58
C GLU A 29 -5.66 -5.70 -7.98
N ASP A 30 -4.75 -5.79 -8.97
CA ASP A 30 -4.14 -7.07 -9.36
C ASP A 30 -3.18 -7.60 -8.29
N GLU A 31 -2.41 -6.73 -7.65
CA GLU A 31 -1.53 -7.12 -6.56
C GLU A 31 -2.32 -7.60 -5.33
N PHE A 32 -3.44 -6.95 -5.00
CA PHE A 32 -4.30 -7.39 -3.90
C PHE A 32 -5.00 -8.72 -4.20
N ARG A 33 -5.43 -8.98 -5.45
CA ARG A 33 -5.92 -10.31 -5.84
C ARG A 33 -4.85 -11.38 -5.65
N TYR A 34 -3.59 -11.07 -5.97
CA TYR A 34 -2.47 -11.97 -5.75
C TYR A 34 -2.17 -12.18 -4.27
N TYR A 35 -2.19 -11.13 -3.44
CA TYR A 35 -1.92 -11.26 -2.01
C TYR A 35 -2.98 -12.10 -1.28
N PHE A 36 -4.24 -11.98 -1.66
CA PHE A 36 -5.36 -12.65 -1.01
C PHE A 36 -5.95 -13.82 -1.81
N GLU A 37 -5.22 -14.38 -2.79
CA GLU A 37 -5.75 -15.40 -3.71
C GLU A 37 -6.27 -16.67 -3.02
N ASP A 38 -5.66 -17.06 -1.89
CA ASP A 38 -6.01 -18.26 -1.11
C ASP A 38 -6.78 -17.92 0.18
N GLU A 39 -7.22 -16.67 0.36
CA GLU A 39 -7.83 -16.21 1.59
C GLU A 39 -9.34 -15.98 1.43
N PRO A 40 -10.14 -16.25 2.48
CA PRO A 40 -11.60 -16.02 2.46
C PRO A 40 -11.91 -14.52 2.59
N VAL A 41 -11.48 -13.74 1.63
CA VAL A 41 -11.63 -12.28 1.58
C VAL A 41 -12.62 -11.88 0.49
N SER A 42 -13.49 -10.93 0.82
CA SER A 42 -14.27 -10.13 -0.14
C SER A 42 -13.62 -8.75 -0.23
N LEU A 43 -12.90 -8.51 -1.30
CA LEU A 43 -12.23 -7.24 -1.56
C LEU A 43 -13.10 -6.37 -2.45
N LEU A 44 -13.54 -5.22 -1.93
CA LEU A 44 -14.30 -4.22 -2.67
C LEU A 44 -13.43 -3.00 -2.91
N ALA A 45 -13.42 -2.49 -4.14
CA ALA A 45 -12.64 -1.31 -4.50
C ALA A 45 -13.52 -0.23 -5.10
N ASN A 46 -13.30 1.02 -4.67
CA ASN A 46 -13.87 2.22 -5.27
C ASN A 46 -12.75 3.17 -5.70
N ARG A 47 -12.96 3.86 -6.81
CA ARG A 47 -11.96 4.78 -7.34
C ARG A 47 -12.24 6.22 -6.93
N ILE A 48 -11.19 6.89 -6.41
CA ILE A 48 -11.20 8.31 -6.07
C ILE A 48 -10.70 9.12 -7.29
N PRO A 49 -11.40 10.21 -7.66
CA PRO A 49 -10.90 11.12 -8.69
C PRO A 49 -9.49 11.61 -8.36
N PHE A 50 -8.62 11.64 -9.35
CA PHE A 50 -7.25 12.09 -9.20
C PHE A 50 -6.79 12.80 -10.47
N GLU A 51 -6.15 13.93 -10.32
CA GLU A 51 -5.46 14.60 -11.41
C GLU A 51 -4.15 13.86 -11.72
N ASN A 52 -3.81 13.73 -12.99
CA ASN A 52 -2.70 12.88 -13.45
C ASN A 52 -1.31 13.36 -12.97
N GLU A 53 -1.22 14.53 -12.38
CA GLU A 53 0.03 15.10 -11.87
C GLU A 53 0.14 14.96 -10.35
N VAL A 54 1.22 14.33 -9.88
CA VAL A 54 1.50 14.09 -8.46
C VAL A 54 2.27 15.30 -7.89
N ASN A 55 1.55 16.19 -7.20
CA ASN A 55 2.12 17.30 -6.45
C ASN A 55 1.36 17.54 -5.13
N PRO A 56 1.88 18.33 -4.16
CA PRO A 56 1.26 18.53 -2.86
C PRO A 56 -0.18 19.06 -2.91
N GLU A 57 -0.51 19.89 -3.88
CA GLU A 57 -1.83 20.50 -4.05
C GLU A 57 -2.86 19.46 -4.49
N THR A 58 -2.55 18.69 -5.56
CA THR A 58 -3.44 17.64 -6.08
C THR A 58 -3.64 16.54 -5.04
N LEU A 59 -2.60 16.17 -4.30
CA LEU A 59 -2.69 15.18 -3.22
C LEU A 59 -3.60 15.63 -2.07
N LYS A 60 -3.59 16.92 -1.70
CA LYS A 60 -4.50 17.45 -0.66
C LYS A 60 -5.95 17.52 -1.14
N GLN A 61 -6.19 17.84 -2.41
CA GLN A 61 -7.53 17.92 -2.98
C GLN A 61 -8.26 16.57 -2.95
N MET A 62 -7.52 15.44 -3.00
CA MET A 62 -8.11 14.11 -2.89
C MET A 62 -8.94 13.93 -1.63
N ALA A 63 -8.60 14.62 -0.53
CA ALA A 63 -9.39 14.56 0.70
C ALA A 63 -10.87 14.95 0.50
N LEU A 64 -11.18 15.82 -0.46
CA LEU A 64 -12.54 16.26 -0.77
C LEU A 64 -13.42 15.12 -1.33
N HIS A 65 -12.79 14.11 -1.91
CA HIS A 65 -13.47 13.01 -2.57
C HIS A 65 -13.53 11.71 -1.74
N VAL A 66 -12.77 11.62 -0.63
CA VAL A 66 -12.73 10.38 0.19
C VAL A 66 -14.12 9.99 0.66
N GLY A 67 -14.89 10.92 1.23
CA GLY A 67 -16.23 10.63 1.76
C GLY A 67 -17.21 10.18 0.67
N SER A 68 -17.29 10.90 -0.45
CA SER A 68 -18.16 10.53 -1.57
C SER A 68 -17.78 9.18 -2.18
N THR A 69 -16.49 8.90 -2.34
CA THR A 69 -15.98 7.60 -2.82
C THR A 69 -16.33 6.48 -1.84
N THR A 70 -16.14 6.72 -0.54
CA THR A 70 -16.51 5.75 0.51
C THR A 70 -18.00 5.45 0.47
N SER A 71 -18.84 6.44 0.21
CA SER A 71 -20.30 6.27 0.11
C SER A 71 -20.75 5.34 -1.02
N LEU A 72 -19.91 5.04 -1.99
CA LEU A 72 -20.21 4.09 -3.07
C LEU A 72 -20.06 2.62 -2.65
N PHE A 73 -19.43 2.33 -1.52
CA PHE A 73 -19.44 0.96 -0.99
C PHE A 73 -20.86 0.52 -0.61
N PRO A 74 -21.18 -0.79 -0.70
CA PRO A 74 -22.51 -1.28 -0.32
C PRO A 74 -22.87 -0.91 1.12
N ILE A 75 -24.09 -0.43 1.34
CA ILE A 75 -24.55 0.10 2.63
C ILE A 75 -24.53 -0.96 3.74
N THR A 76 -24.81 -2.21 3.37
CA THR A 76 -24.92 -3.33 4.34
C THR A 76 -23.57 -3.97 4.69
N THR A 77 -22.49 -3.58 4.00
CA THR A 77 -21.17 -4.17 4.23
C THR A 77 -20.51 -3.55 5.46
N LYS A 78 -20.09 -4.40 6.40
CA LYS A 78 -19.29 -4.04 7.57
C LYS A 78 -17.84 -4.39 7.31
N PHE A 79 -17.04 -3.38 7.03
CA PHE A 79 -15.63 -3.60 6.71
C PHE A 79 -14.81 -3.88 7.97
N LYS A 80 -13.98 -4.92 7.92
CA LYS A 80 -12.95 -5.17 8.95
C LYS A 80 -11.81 -4.15 8.82
N ALA A 81 -11.41 -3.84 7.60
CA ALA A 81 -10.46 -2.77 7.31
C ALA A 81 -10.75 -2.11 5.95
N VAL A 82 -10.50 -0.81 5.86
CA VAL A 82 -10.47 -0.05 4.61
C VAL A 82 -9.08 0.53 4.42
N GLY A 83 -8.45 0.23 3.28
CA GLY A 83 -7.18 0.79 2.86
C GLY A 83 -7.38 2.00 1.95
N TYR A 84 -6.81 3.15 2.33
CA TYR A 84 -6.66 4.28 1.41
C TYR A 84 -5.37 4.09 0.60
N ALA A 85 -5.52 3.70 -0.64
CA ALA A 85 -4.46 3.17 -1.50
C ALA A 85 -3.68 4.28 -2.24
N CYS A 86 -3.04 5.17 -1.50
CA CYS A 86 -2.10 6.15 -2.03
C CYS A 86 -1.07 6.53 -0.97
N THR A 87 0.20 6.22 -1.21
CA THR A 87 1.27 6.42 -0.22
C THR A 87 1.54 7.91 0.02
N SER A 88 1.77 8.68 -1.04
CA SER A 88 2.01 10.13 -0.97
C SER A 88 0.76 10.90 -0.57
N GLY A 89 -0.42 10.53 -1.09
CA GLY A 89 -1.69 11.16 -0.75
C GLY A 89 -2.04 11.01 0.72
N ALA A 90 -1.83 9.82 1.28
CA ALA A 90 -2.07 9.55 2.70
C ALA A 90 -1.22 10.45 3.60
N LEU A 91 0.05 10.65 3.24
CA LEU A 91 0.94 11.53 4.00
C LEU A 91 0.45 12.99 4.01
N HIS A 92 -0.04 13.50 2.88
CA HIS A 92 -0.50 14.89 2.77
C HIS A 92 -1.88 15.14 3.41
N ILE A 93 -2.76 14.12 3.42
CA ILE A 93 -4.09 14.20 4.03
C ILE A 93 -4.00 13.97 5.54
N GLY A 94 -3.19 13.01 5.97
CA GLY A 94 -3.05 12.56 7.36
C GLY A 94 -3.98 11.38 7.70
N SER A 95 -3.44 10.39 8.42
CA SER A 95 -4.14 9.14 8.72
C SER A 95 -5.40 9.35 9.55
N GLU A 96 -5.36 10.19 10.59
CA GLU A 96 -6.52 10.51 11.43
C GLU A 96 -7.68 11.11 10.63
N LYS A 97 -7.35 12.02 9.69
CA LYS A 97 -8.36 12.63 8.82
C LYS A 97 -8.95 11.62 7.84
N LEU A 98 -8.13 10.72 7.29
CA LEU A 98 -8.60 9.64 6.43
C LEU A 98 -9.55 8.70 7.17
N GLU A 99 -9.18 8.27 8.38
CA GLU A 99 -10.01 7.42 9.22
C GLU A 99 -11.39 8.05 9.46
N LYS A 100 -11.41 9.31 9.91
CA LYS A 100 -12.65 10.05 10.14
C LYS A 100 -13.50 10.13 8.88
N LEU A 101 -12.93 10.51 7.74
CA LEU A 101 -13.65 10.65 6.46
C LEU A 101 -14.25 9.32 5.97
N VAL A 102 -13.59 8.18 6.22
CA VAL A 102 -14.12 6.86 5.87
C VAL A 102 -15.23 6.45 6.83
N GLN A 103 -15.00 6.54 8.15
CA GLN A 103 -15.93 6.08 9.18
C GLN A 103 -17.22 6.91 9.27
N GLU A 104 -17.19 8.18 8.86
CA GLU A 104 -18.39 9.02 8.73
C GLU A 104 -19.34 8.51 7.63
N HIS A 105 -18.87 7.72 6.67
CA HIS A 105 -19.65 7.30 5.51
C HIS A 105 -19.94 5.80 5.45
N ARG A 106 -19.15 4.95 6.09
CA ARG A 106 -19.36 3.49 6.15
C ARG A 106 -18.90 2.90 7.47
N GLU A 107 -19.61 1.87 7.92
CA GLU A 107 -19.21 1.08 9.06
C GLU A 107 -17.91 0.36 8.74
N CYS A 108 -16.84 0.74 9.44
CA CYS A 108 -15.49 0.21 9.24
C CYS A 108 -14.76 0.14 10.59
N ALA A 109 -14.22 -1.02 10.92
CA ALA A 109 -13.50 -1.22 12.18
C ALA A 109 -12.16 -0.49 12.19
N HIS A 110 -11.42 -0.54 11.08
CA HIS A 110 -10.09 0.05 10.95
C HIS A 110 -9.91 0.71 9.59
N VAL A 111 -9.16 1.81 9.57
CA VAL A 111 -8.69 2.46 8.34
C VAL A 111 -7.18 2.51 8.38
N THR A 112 -6.53 2.17 7.27
CA THR A 112 -5.07 2.23 7.14
C THR A 112 -4.67 2.76 5.77
N ASN A 113 -3.38 3.00 5.60
CA ASN A 113 -2.79 3.48 4.35
C ASN A 113 -1.34 2.99 4.23
N PRO A 114 -0.73 3.02 3.03
CA PRO A 114 0.60 2.43 2.83
C PRO A 114 1.72 3.06 3.67
N MET A 115 1.66 4.36 3.98
CA MET A 115 2.70 5.00 4.80
C MET A 115 2.63 4.53 6.26
N GLN A 116 1.43 4.51 6.84
CA GLN A 116 1.21 4.00 8.20
C GLN A 116 1.55 2.51 8.29
N ALA A 117 1.13 1.74 7.30
CA ALA A 117 1.41 0.31 7.20
C ALA A 117 2.92 0.04 7.08
N ALA A 118 3.66 0.84 6.28
CA ALA A 118 5.10 0.73 6.14
C ALA A 118 5.82 1.00 7.47
N ILE A 119 5.43 2.05 8.20
CA ILE A 119 5.99 2.36 9.52
C ILE A 119 5.73 1.20 10.48
N THR A 120 4.51 0.66 10.48
CA THR A 120 4.13 -0.49 11.33
C THR A 120 4.93 -1.74 10.98
N ALA A 121 5.06 -2.06 9.67
CA ALA A 121 5.80 -3.20 9.19
C ALA A 121 7.31 -3.09 9.51
N LEU A 122 7.92 -1.93 9.27
CA LEU A 122 9.33 -1.69 9.59
C LEU A 122 9.62 -1.84 11.10
N LYS A 123 8.73 -1.31 11.95
CA LYS A 123 8.83 -1.51 13.40
C LYS A 123 8.63 -2.98 13.79
N HIS A 124 7.73 -3.69 13.14
CA HIS A 124 7.46 -5.11 13.39
C HIS A 124 8.69 -5.99 13.12
N ILE A 125 9.39 -5.75 12.01
CA ILE A 125 10.63 -6.49 11.68
C ILE A 125 11.88 -5.93 12.37
N GLY A 126 11.75 -4.89 13.19
CA GLY A 126 12.86 -4.26 13.90
C GLY A 126 13.82 -3.44 13.03
N ALA A 127 13.41 -3.08 11.81
CA ALA A 127 14.23 -2.32 10.88
C ALA A 127 14.41 -0.87 11.36
N LYS A 128 15.65 -0.41 11.35
CA LYS A 128 16.04 0.95 11.78
C LYS A 128 16.75 1.72 10.68
N ASN A 129 17.45 1.04 9.80
CA ASN A 129 18.21 1.61 8.69
C ASN A 129 17.76 0.98 7.39
N ILE A 130 17.21 1.77 6.45
CA ILE A 130 16.63 1.24 5.23
C ILE A 130 17.13 1.98 3.97
N ALA A 131 17.01 1.30 2.82
CA ALA A 131 17.00 1.95 1.52
C ALA A 131 15.57 2.34 1.12
N PHE A 132 15.43 3.40 0.34
CA PHE A 132 14.14 3.92 -0.10
C PHE A 132 14.11 4.12 -1.62
N LEU A 133 13.17 3.47 -2.30
CA LEU A 133 12.94 3.63 -3.74
C LEU A 133 11.52 4.16 -3.99
N ALA A 134 11.40 5.20 -4.82
CA ALA A 134 10.10 5.76 -5.18
C ALA A 134 10.08 6.19 -6.66
N PRO A 135 8.91 6.32 -7.30
CA PRO A 135 8.84 6.86 -8.66
C PRO A 135 8.82 8.39 -8.71
N TYR A 136 8.42 9.06 -7.63
CA TYR A 136 8.02 10.47 -7.57
C TYR A 136 9.17 11.48 -7.80
N SER A 137 8.81 12.75 -7.96
CA SER A 137 9.81 13.84 -7.95
C SER A 137 10.63 13.83 -6.66
N GLN A 138 11.84 14.39 -6.72
CA GLN A 138 12.72 14.49 -5.54
C GLN A 138 12.02 15.14 -4.35
N HIS A 139 11.22 16.17 -4.59
CA HIS A 139 10.50 16.89 -3.52
C HIS A 139 9.48 15.98 -2.80
N VAL A 140 8.64 15.25 -3.54
CA VAL A 140 7.66 14.31 -2.96
C VAL A 140 8.38 13.17 -2.25
N THR A 141 9.44 12.63 -2.86
CA THR A 141 10.27 11.57 -2.26
C THR A 141 10.88 12.02 -0.94
N GLN A 142 11.45 13.23 -0.89
CA GLN A 142 12.06 13.78 0.33
C GLN A 142 11.04 13.95 1.46
N THR A 143 9.81 14.38 1.16
CA THR A 143 8.75 14.52 2.17
C THR A 143 8.42 13.17 2.85
N MET A 144 8.42 12.07 2.08
CA MET A 144 8.20 10.73 2.60
C MET A 144 9.38 10.23 3.46
N ILE A 145 10.61 10.50 3.01
CA ILE A 145 11.82 10.21 3.76
C ILE A 145 11.82 10.94 5.10
N ASP A 146 11.46 12.22 5.11
CA ASP A 146 11.41 13.03 6.32
C ASP A 146 10.38 12.51 7.32
N GLU A 147 9.24 11.99 6.83
CA GLU A 147 8.25 11.35 7.70
C GLU A 147 8.78 10.05 8.33
N LEU A 148 9.42 9.19 7.55
CA LEU A 148 10.05 7.96 8.08
C LEU A 148 11.12 8.30 9.13
N LYS A 149 11.94 9.33 8.89
CA LYS A 149 12.95 9.81 9.86
C LYS A 149 12.34 10.30 11.17
N LYS A 150 11.20 11.02 11.13
CA LYS A 150 10.44 11.42 12.33
C LYS A 150 9.97 10.22 13.15
N GLN A 151 9.72 9.08 12.49
CA GLN A 151 9.33 7.83 13.13
C GLN A 151 10.51 7.01 13.66
N GLY A 152 11.74 7.54 13.57
CA GLY A 152 12.97 6.89 14.02
C GLY A 152 13.55 5.88 13.03
N ILE A 153 13.14 5.93 11.76
CA ILE A 153 13.64 5.07 10.69
C ILE A 153 14.66 5.88 9.88
N ASN A 154 15.92 5.45 9.89
CA ASN A 154 16.97 6.10 9.12
C ASN A 154 16.93 5.65 7.66
N ILE A 155 17.14 6.58 6.72
CA ILE A 155 17.27 6.29 5.30
C ILE A 155 18.73 6.56 4.92
N SER A 156 19.49 5.49 4.68
CA SER A 156 20.90 5.59 4.29
C SER A 156 21.04 5.85 2.79
N HIS A 157 20.25 5.15 1.98
CA HIS A 157 20.29 5.25 0.52
C HIS A 157 18.89 5.49 -0.02
N SER A 158 18.77 6.32 -1.05
CA SER A 158 17.48 6.57 -1.70
C SER A 158 17.65 6.82 -3.18
N ALA A 159 16.68 6.33 -3.98
CA ALA A 159 16.61 6.57 -5.41
C ALA A 159 15.18 6.91 -5.84
N THR A 160 15.06 7.61 -6.95
CA THR A 160 13.78 7.93 -7.57
C THR A 160 13.87 7.86 -9.09
N TYR A 161 12.77 7.43 -9.73
CA TYR A 161 12.62 7.53 -11.18
C TYR A 161 12.29 8.97 -11.64
N ASN A 162 11.99 9.86 -10.69
CA ASN A 162 11.65 11.27 -10.91
C ASN A 162 10.50 11.46 -11.91
N GLU A 163 9.48 10.55 -11.85
CA GLU A 163 8.30 10.60 -12.70
C GLU A 163 7.15 11.30 -11.97
N THR A 164 6.49 12.23 -12.66
CA THR A 164 5.38 13.02 -12.11
C THR A 164 4.02 12.56 -12.62
N GLN A 165 3.98 11.77 -13.70
CA GLN A 165 2.76 11.25 -14.29
C GLN A 165 2.45 9.85 -13.77
N ASP A 166 1.43 9.71 -12.94
CA ASP A 166 1.07 8.43 -12.31
C ASP A 166 0.74 7.34 -13.35
N ALA A 167 0.17 7.71 -14.49
CA ALA A 167 -0.11 6.76 -15.58
C ALA A 167 1.18 6.14 -16.18
N LEU A 168 2.31 6.84 -16.12
CA LEU A 168 3.61 6.30 -16.56
C LEU A 168 4.23 5.42 -15.47
N VAL A 169 4.03 5.76 -14.20
CA VAL A 169 4.49 4.95 -13.06
C VAL A 169 3.97 3.51 -13.16
N GLY A 170 2.68 3.32 -13.43
CA GLY A 170 2.07 1.98 -13.60
C GLY A 170 2.61 1.18 -14.78
N ARG A 171 3.46 1.78 -15.62
CA ARG A 171 4.13 1.13 -16.77
C ARG A 171 5.61 0.86 -16.54
N ILE A 172 6.18 1.27 -15.40
CA ILE A 172 7.53 0.87 -15.00
C ILE A 172 7.54 -0.66 -14.87
N THR A 173 8.48 -1.30 -15.55
CA THR A 173 8.52 -2.77 -15.57
C THR A 173 8.98 -3.33 -14.24
N PRO A 174 8.48 -4.51 -13.82
CA PRO A 174 8.99 -5.20 -12.63
C PRO A 174 10.51 -5.39 -12.65
N GLN A 175 11.09 -5.65 -13.83
CA GLN A 175 12.54 -5.81 -13.98
C GLN A 175 13.32 -4.53 -13.64
N CYS A 176 12.81 -3.35 -14.03
CA CYS A 176 13.44 -2.07 -13.64
C CYS A 176 13.38 -1.88 -12.12
N ILE A 177 12.26 -2.23 -11.48
CA ILE A 177 12.08 -2.13 -10.04
C ILE A 177 13.04 -3.08 -9.32
N TYR A 178 13.12 -4.33 -9.78
CA TYR A 178 14.07 -5.33 -9.25
C TYR A 178 15.50 -4.83 -9.34
N GLN A 179 15.96 -4.39 -10.53
CA GLN A 179 17.34 -3.96 -10.74
C GLN A 179 17.69 -2.75 -9.86
N ALA A 180 16.83 -1.71 -9.85
CA ALA A 180 17.06 -0.54 -9.00
C ALA A 180 17.11 -0.90 -7.51
N SER A 181 16.32 -1.87 -7.07
CA SER A 181 16.32 -2.33 -5.68
C SER A 181 17.63 -3.08 -5.33
N VAL A 182 18.07 -3.96 -6.21
CA VAL A 182 19.32 -4.72 -6.01
C VAL A 182 20.54 -3.79 -6.03
N ASP A 183 20.58 -2.85 -6.98
CA ASP A 183 21.68 -1.88 -7.10
C ASP A 183 21.77 -1.00 -5.84
N LEU A 184 20.64 -0.51 -5.34
CA LEU A 184 20.58 0.31 -4.13
C LEU A 184 21.03 -0.44 -2.87
N CYS A 185 20.69 -1.73 -2.78
CA CYS A 185 21.19 -2.60 -1.70
C CYS A 185 22.70 -2.85 -1.82
N ALA A 186 23.22 -3.01 -3.04
CA ALA A 186 24.64 -3.20 -3.30
C ALA A 186 25.46 -1.93 -2.99
N GLU A 187 24.94 -0.74 -3.33
CA GLU A 187 25.53 0.55 -2.97
C GLU A 187 25.63 0.70 -1.44
N ALA A 188 24.56 0.39 -0.72
CA ALA A 188 24.57 0.43 0.75
C ALA A 188 25.61 -0.50 1.37
N ALA A 189 25.80 -1.67 0.78
CA ALA A 189 26.83 -2.62 1.22
C ALA A 189 28.25 -2.12 0.90
N ALA A 190 28.46 -1.51 -0.27
CA ALA A 190 29.74 -0.96 -0.70
C ALA A 190 30.18 0.24 0.15
N ASP A 191 29.21 1.05 0.63
CA ASP A 191 29.44 2.19 1.50
C ASP A 191 29.57 1.80 2.99
N GLU A 192 29.60 0.51 3.29
CA GLU A 192 29.65 -0.03 4.66
C GLU A 192 28.48 0.47 5.55
N GLN A 193 27.33 0.76 4.94
CA GLN A 193 26.11 1.18 5.61
C GLN A 193 25.04 0.09 5.51
N PRO A 194 25.11 -0.96 6.33
CA PRO A 194 24.16 -2.07 6.23
C PRO A 194 22.73 -1.59 6.46
N ILE A 195 21.81 -2.12 5.65
CA ILE A 195 20.39 -1.83 5.73
C ILE A 195 19.62 -3.07 6.16
N ASP A 196 18.54 -2.84 6.92
CA ASP A 196 17.64 -3.89 7.41
C ASP A 196 16.56 -4.24 6.39
N ALA A 197 16.16 -3.25 5.59
CA ALA A 197 15.10 -3.38 4.59
C ALA A 197 15.28 -2.38 3.43
N ILE A 198 14.63 -2.69 2.31
CA ILE A 198 14.30 -1.70 1.27
C ILE A 198 12.80 -1.46 1.24
N PHE A 199 12.37 -0.19 1.21
CA PHE A 199 10.98 0.18 1.03
C PHE A 199 10.76 0.82 -0.34
N ILE A 200 9.89 0.18 -1.15
CA ILE A 200 9.53 0.58 -2.52
C ILE A 200 8.16 1.25 -2.44
N ALA A 201 8.15 2.58 -2.52
CA ALA A 201 6.98 3.41 -2.28
C ALA A 201 6.26 3.73 -3.58
N CYS A 202 5.04 3.39 -3.69
CA CYS A 202 3.93 3.72 -4.60
C CYS A 202 3.05 2.50 -4.84
N THR A 203 1.73 2.70 -4.79
CA THR A 203 0.75 1.63 -5.03
C THR A 203 0.65 1.25 -6.51
N ASN A 204 1.02 2.16 -7.41
CA ASN A 204 1.01 1.91 -8.85
C ASN A 204 2.30 1.26 -9.38
N MET A 205 3.29 0.93 -8.52
CA MET A 205 4.49 0.17 -8.90
C MET A 205 4.25 -1.34 -8.77
N LYS A 206 4.58 -2.10 -9.82
CA LYS A 206 4.35 -3.55 -9.93
C LYS A 206 5.42 -4.35 -9.17
N CYS A 207 5.23 -4.50 -7.85
CA CYS A 207 6.22 -5.07 -6.95
C CYS A 207 5.96 -6.51 -6.53
N SER A 208 4.69 -6.97 -6.51
CA SER A 208 4.30 -8.21 -5.84
C SER A 208 5.09 -9.45 -6.26
N ARG A 209 5.47 -9.53 -7.52
CA ARG A 209 6.21 -10.68 -8.06
C ARG A 209 7.72 -10.57 -7.85
N VAL A 210 8.27 -9.36 -7.75
CA VAL A 210 9.73 -9.16 -7.60
C VAL A 210 10.17 -9.06 -6.14
N ILE A 211 9.28 -8.84 -5.19
CA ILE A 211 9.62 -8.82 -3.76
C ILE A 211 10.37 -10.09 -3.31
N PRO A 212 9.88 -11.32 -3.56
CA PRO A 212 10.60 -12.53 -3.16
C PRO A 212 11.95 -12.67 -3.87
N GLU A 213 12.07 -12.20 -5.13
CA GLU A 213 13.31 -12.26 -5.90
C GLU A 213 14.36 -11.29 -5.35
N ILE A 214 13.94 -10.06 -4.97
CA ILE A 214 14.83 -9.07 -4.33
C ILE A 214 15.35 -9.65 -3.01
N GLU A 215 14.47 -10.21 -2.18
CA GLU A 215 14.83 -10.82 -0.89
C GLU A 215 15.80 -12.00 -1.06
N ALA A 216 15.56 -12.86 -2.06
CA ALA A 216 16.44 -14.00 -2.36
C ALA A 216 17.82 -13.56 -2.83
N THR A 217 17.90 -12.47 -3.62
CA THR A 217 19.15 -11.96 -4.18
C THR A 217 19.97 -11.18 -3.14
N THR A 218 19.31 -10.35 -2.33
CA THR A 218 19.99 -9.41 -1.43
C THR A 218 20.12 -9.93 0.01
N GLY A 219 19.27 -10.88 0.42
CA GLY A 219 19.16 -11.32 1.80
C GLY A 219 18.45 -10.30 2.72
N ILE A 220 17.98 -9.17 2.17
CA ILE A 220 17.39 -8.04 2.89
C ILE A 220 15.86 -8.08 2.77
N TYR A 221 15.12 -7.62 3.77
CA TYR A 221 13.68 -7.47 3.66
C TYR A 221 13.31 -6.50 2.53
N ALA A 222 12.42 -6.91 1.63
CA ALA A 222 11.87 -6.03 0.61
C ALA A 222 10.38 -5.78 0.88
N LEU A 223 10.02 -4.51 1.03
CA LEU A 223 8.68 -4.05 1.34
C LEU A 223 8.18 -3.15 0.21
N SER A 224 6.97 -3.37 -0.27
CA SER A 224 6.29 -2.43 -1.17
C SER A 224 5.08 -1.81 -0.52
N SER A 225 4.63 -0.65 -1.02
CA SER A 225 3.40 0.00 -0.56
C SER A 225 2.21 -0.95 -0.53
N ASN A 226 2.05 -1.79 -1.56
CA ASN A 226 0.93 -2.72 -1.66
C ASN A 226 1.09 -3.91 -0.70
N LEU A 227 2.31 -4.44 -0.55
CA LEU A 227 2.57 -5.54 0.39
C LEU A 227 2.29 -5.11 1.83
N VAL A 228 2.84 -3.96 2.26
CA VAL A 228 2.63 -3.49 3.64
C VAL A 228 1.17 -3.13 3.90
N LEU A 229 0.46 -2.56 2.91
CA LEU A 229 -0.96 -2.26 3.04
C LEU A 229 -1.80 -3.54 3.17
N ALA A 230 -1.56 -4.54 2.32
CA ALA A 230 -2.24 -5.83 2.39
C ALA A 230 -1.97 -6.55 3.72
N TRP A 231 -0.71 -6.57 4.17
CA TRP A 231 -0.30 -7.15 5.45
C TRP A 231 -0.98 -6.44 6.64
N ASP A 232 -1.02 -5.11 6.63
CA ASP A 232 -1.61 -4.35 7.72
C ASP A 232 -3.14 -4.50 7.76
N MET A 233 -3.81 -4.52 6.59
CA MET A 233 -5.24 -4.80 6.50
C MET A 233 -5.58 -6.22 6.98
N ALA A 234 -4.76 -7.22 6.65
CA ALA A 234 -4.91 -8.59 7.15
C ALA A 234 -4.79 -8.61 8.69
N ARG A 235 -3.74 -7.99 9.23
CA ARG A 235 -3.50 -7.89 10.67
C ARG A 235 -4.65 -7.18 11.40
N LEU A 236 -5.10 -6.04 10.90
CA LEU A 236 -6.18 -5.23 11.48
C LEU A 236 -7.55 -5.91 11.39
N SER A 237 -7.76 -6.78 10.42
CA SER A 237 -9.03 -7.48 10.25
C SER A 237 -9.37 -8.39 11.44
N GLY A 238 -8.38 -8.79 12.24
CA GLY A 238 -8.54 -9.76 13.32
C GLY A 238 -8.88 -11.18 12.83
N SER A 239 -8.90 -11.39 11.51
CA SER A 239 -9.14 -12.69 10.88
C SER A 239 -7.79 -13.41 10.66
N PRO A 240 -7.76 -14.76 10.67
CA PRO A 240 -6.54 -15.52 10.46
C PRO A 240 -6.13 -15.52 8.97
N LEU A 241 -5.87 -14.36 8.41
CA LEU A 241 -5.41 -14.20 7.02
C LEU A 241 -3.89 -14.37 6.96
N HIS A 242 -3.43 -15.22 6.06
CA HIS A 242 -2.02 -15.56 5.90
C HIS A 242 -1.56 -15.30 4.47
N LEU A 243 -0.83 -14.23 4.24
CA LEU A 243 -0.28 -13.88 2.92
C LEU A 243 0.94 -14.76 2.58
N LYS A 244 0.72 -16.10 2.51
CA LYS A 244 1.80 -17.09 2.36
C LYS A 244 2.61 -16.86 1.10
N ASN A 245 3.95 -16.96 1.23
CA ASN A 245 4.89 -16.84 0.11
C ASN A 245 4.86 -15.50 -0.64
N LYS A 246 4.36 -14.43 -0.01
CA LYS A 246 4.26 -13.10 -0.62
C LYS A 246 5.41 -12.17 -0.23
N GLY A 247 6.39 -12.66 0.51
CA GLY A 247 7.56 -11.96 1.05
C GLY A 247 7.81 -12.38 2.50
N ARG A 248 8.99 -12.09 3.02
CA ARG A 248 9.42 -12.44 4.39
C ARG A 248 8.60 -11.74 5.47
N LEU A 249 8.04 -10.55 5.17
CA LEU A 249 7.12 -9.85 6.09
C LEU A 249 5.91 -10.71 6.46
N CYS A 250 5.50 -11.62 5.59
CA CYS A 250 4.27 -12.43 5.73
C CYS A 250 4.53 -13.86 6.27
N GLN A 251 5.71 -14.10 6.82
CA GLN A 251 6.12 -15.42 7.36
C GLN A 251 5.91 -15.55 8.86
#